data_4108ae92bb0a70901ab378a905e29911
#
_entry.id   4108ae92bb0a70901ab378a905e29911
#
_cell.length_a   1.000
_cell.length_b   1.000
_cell.length_c   1.000
_cell.angle_alpha   90.00
_cell.angle_beta   90.00
_cell.angle_gamma   90.00
#
_symmetry.space_group_name_H-M   'P 1'
#
loop_
_entity.id
_entity.type
_entity.pdbx_description
1 polymer ?
#
loop_
_entity_poly.entity_id
_entity_poly.type
_entity_poly.pdbx_seq_one_letter_code
_entity_poly.pdbx_strand_id
1 'polypeptide(L)'
;AGKSTLLNKLQKNMPEYKVYREGDISPVELAWCSYMTSEQYEEVCIQYRDICADLGLHTVTEEDRKITAYTQILTDILGFHKFMEQFEIYNGNIDFKQFKEVILKRYEKFNEIGNVFECSFFQNSIECMILYYQMSDDEIMDFYSKAFDILKGKKFRLLYLKVMDIESTIDTIKRERID
;
A
#
# COMPACT_ATOMS: atom_id res chain seq x y z
N ALA A 1 8.98 -14.42 0.07
CA ALA A 1 8.23 -15.51 -0.53
C ALA A 1 7.26 -16.10 0.49
N GLY A 2 6.08 -16.56 0.04
CA GLY A 2 5.12 -17.26 0.89
C GLY A 2 3.99 -16.42 1.49
N LYS A 3 4.04 -15.10 1.48
CA LYS A 3 2.97 -14.23 1.98
C LYS A 3 1.65 -14.51 1.26
N SER A 4 1.62 -14.40 -0.05
CA SER A 4 0.41 -14.60 -0.86
C SER A 4 -0.12 -16.04 -0.76
N THR A 5 0.76 -17.05 -0.60
CA THR A 5 0.36 -18.44 -0.36
C THR A 5 -0.35 -18.56 1.00
N LEU A 6 0.17 -17.91 2.03
CA LEU A 6 -0.45 -17.90 3.35
C LEU A 6 -1.82 -17.19 3.31
N LEU A 7 -1.90 -16.04 2.64
CA LEU A 7 -3.17 -15.31 2.46
C LEU A 7 -4.22 -16.14 1.73
N ASN A 8 -3.85 -16.85 0.66
CA ASN A 8 -4.77 -17.74 -0.04
C ASN A 8 -5.30 -18.87 0.87
N LYS A 9 -4.44 -19.43 1.73
CA LYS A 9 -4.87 -20.44 2.71
C LYS A 9 -5.77 -19.84 3.78
N LEU A 10 -5.45 -18.63 4.28
CA LEU A 10 -6.30 -17.93 5.24
C LEU A 10 -7.68 -17.65 4.65
N GLN A 11 -7.75 -17.07 3.46
CA GLN A 11 -9.01 -16.75 2.79
C GLN A 11 -9.88 -18.00 2.54
N LYS A 12 -9.23 -19.12 2.18
CA LYS A 12 -9.93 -20.40 2.00
C LYS A 12 -10.51 -20.97 3.29
N ASN A 13 -9.79 -20.82 4.42
CA ASN A 13 -10.16 -21.41 5.71
C ASN A 13 -11.00 -20.46 6.58
N MET A 14 -10.98 -19.17 6.29
CA MET A 14 -11.66 -18.10 7.02
C MET A 14 -12.32 -17.15 6.02
N PRO A 15 -13.34 -17.62 5.26
CA PRO A 15 -13.96 -16.84 4.18
C PRO A 15 -14.69 -15.59 4.68
N GLU A 16 -14.99 -15.51 5.97
CA GLU A 16 -15.60 -14.36 6.64
C GLU A 16 -14.62 -13.17 6.78
N TYR A 17 -13.30 -13.41 6.62
CA TYR A 17 -12.30 -12.36 6.68
C TYR A 17 -12.12 -11.68 5.32
N LYS A 18 -12.14 -10.36 5.33
CA LYS A 18 -11.78 -9.56 4.16
C LYS A 18 -10.26 -9.46 4.04
N VAL A 19 -9.73 -9.89 2.91
CA VAL A 19 -8.28 -9.86 2.64
C VAL A 19 -7.97 -8.69 1.72
N TYR A 20 -7.04 -7.85 2.14
CA TYR A 20 -6.46 -6.78 1.34
C TYR A 20 -5.04 -7.18 0.92
N ARG A 21 -4.81 -7.22 -0.37
CA ARG A 21 -3.51 -7.52 -0.97
C ARG A 21 -2.72 -6.26 -1.23
N GLU A 22 -1.46 -6.42 -1.51
CA GLU A 22 -0.61 -5.33 -1.98
C GLU A 22 -1.20 -4.75 -3.28
N GLY A 23 -1.38 -3.42 -3.33
CA GLY A 23 -2.05 -2.74 -4.44
C GLY A 23 -3.57 -2.58 -4.32
N ASP A 24 -4.21 -3.21 -3.32
CA ASP A 24 -5.63 -2.93 -3.02
C ASP A 24 -5.78 -1.59 -2.30
N ILE A 25 -6.89 -0.90 -2.54
CA ILE A 25 -7.26 0.26 -1.72
C ILE A 25 -7.70 -0.26 -0.35
N SER A 26 -6.75 -0.26 0.57
CA SER A 26 -6.94 -0.75 1.92
C SER A 26 -7.24 0.42 2.87
N PRO A 27 -8.04 0.22 3.93
CA PRO A 27 -8.32 1.27 4.90
C PRO A 27 -7.10 1.69 5.74
N VAL A 28 -6.03 0.90 5.71
CA VAL A 28 -4.81 1.16 6.51
C VAL A 28 -3.56 1.40 5.65
N GLU A 29 -3.57 0.97 4.39
CA GLU A 29 -2.40 0.97 3.51
C GLU A 29 -2.78 1.47 2.11
N LEU A 30 -1.94 2.30 1.48
CA LEU A 30 -2.16 2.84 0.14
C LEU A 30 -0.96 2.64 -0.79
N ALA A 31 -0.01 1.78 -0.44
CA ALA A 31 1.09 1.46 -1.35
C ALA A 31 0.54 0.93 -2.69
N TRP A 32 1.16 1.37 -3.78
CA TRP A 32 0.74 1.04 -5.14
C TRP A 32 -0.65 1.62 -5.54
N CYS A 33 -1.12 2.61 -4.78
CA CYS A 33 -2.30 3.39 -5.13
C CYS A 33 -1.92 4.85 -5.30
N SER A 34 -2.51 5.50 -6.30
CA SER A 34 -2.38 6.95 -6.42
C SER A 34 -3.33 7.66 -5.44
N TYR A 35 -2.90 8.81 -4.92
CA TYR A 35 -3.62 9.62 -3.93
C TYR A 35 -3.72 11.06 -4.43
N MET A 36 -4.76 11.34 -5.20
CA MET A 36 -4.94 12.56 -6.00
C MET A 36 -5.96 13.51 -5.39
N THR A 37 -5.85 14.80 -5.73
CA THR A 37 -6.99 15.72 -5.61
C THR A 37 -8.03 15.43 -6.69
N SER A 38 -9.22 16.02 -6.57
CA SER A 38 -10.26 15.88 -7.61
C SER A 38 -9.79 16.47 -8.95
N GLU A 39 -9.09 17.60 -8.92
CA GLU A 39 -8.54 18.26 -10.11
C GLU A 39 -7.50 17.37 -10.81
N GLN A 40 -6.56 16.80 -10.04
CA GLN A 40 -5.55 15.87 -10.58
C GLN A 40 -6.21 14.65 -11.23
N TYR A 41 -7.24 14.10 -10.59
CA TYR A 41 -7.98 12.97 -11.13
C TYR A 41 -8.72 13.32 -12.45
N GLU A 42 -9.33 14.49 -12.53
CA GLU A 42 -9.96 14.99 -13.75
C GLU A 42 -8.95 15.17 -14.87
N GLU A 43 -7.76 15.72 -14.59
CA GLU A 43 -6.66 15.85 -15.55
C GLU A 43 -6.20 14.47 -16.07
N VAL A 44 -6.07 13.48 -15.17
CA VAL A 44 -5.76 12.09 -15.55
C VAL A 44 -6.85 11.52 -16.47
N CYS A 45 -8.12 11.70 -16.16
CA CYS A 45 -9.24 11.25 -17.00
C CYS A 45 -9.26 11.94 -18.37
N ILE A 46 -8.87 13.20 -18.45
CA ILE A 46 -8.75 13.92 -19.73
C ILE A 46 -7.59 13.35 -20.55
N GLN A 47 -6.44 13.11 -19.92
CA GLN A 47 -5.24 12.60 -20.58
C GLN A 47 -5.42 11.14 -21.04
N TYR A 48 -6.09 10.32 -20.26
CA TYR A 48 -6.30 8.88 -20.49
C TYR A 48 -7.76 8.55 -20.74
N ARG A 49 -8.39 9.26 -21.70
CA ARG A 49 -9.85 9.14 -21.98
C ARG A 49 -10.29 7.72 -22.29
N ASP A 50 -9.47 6.96 -23.00
CA ASP A 50 -9.80 5.60 -23.44
C ASP A 50 -9.95 4.61 -22.29
N ILE A 51 -9.32 4.88 -21.15
CA ILE A 51 -9.41 4.05 -19.93
C ILE A 51 -10.05 4.79 -18.75
N CYS A 52 -10.69 5.95 -18.97
CA CYS A 52 -11.32 6.72 -17.89
C CYS A 52 -12.42 5.94 -17.16
N ALA A 53 -13.14 5.05 -17.86
CA ALA A 53 -14.13 4.17 -17.24
C ALA A 53 -13.45 3.16 -16.29
N ASP A 54 -12.35 2.56 -16.69
CA ASP A 54 -11.57 1.63 -15.86
C ASP A 54 -10.93 2.34 -14.68
N LEU A 55 -10.42 3.57 -14.88
CA LEU A 55 -9.98 4.43 -13.78
C LEU A 55 -11.10 4.61 -12.74
N GLY A 56 -12.32 4.91 -13.18
CA GLY A 56 -13.49 5.07 -12.32
C GLY A 56 -13.80 3.80 -11.50
N LEU A 57 -13.72 2.62 -12.11
CA LEU A 57 -13.96 1.34 -11.45
C LEU A 57 -12.93 1.03 -10.36
N HIS A 58 -11.69 1.51 -10.51
CA HIS A 58 -10.58 1.27 -9.59
C HIS A 58 -10.31 2.46 -8.66
N THR A 59 -11.24 3.43 -8.58
CA THR A 59 -11.10 4.64 -7.77
C THR A 59 -12.18 4.72 -6.69
N VAL A 60 -11.76 5.06 -5.48
CA VAL A 60 -12.66 5.46 -4.40
C VAL A 60 -12.43 6.93 -4.04
N THR A 61 -13.47 7.56 -3.51
CA THR A 61 -13.35 8.91 -2.95
C THR A 61 -13.31 8.82 -1.44
N GLU A 62 -12.23 9.32 -0.85
CA GLU A 62 -12.10 9.47 0.60
C GLU A 62 -11.89 10.95 0.93
N GLU A 63 -12.86 11.55 1.61
CA GLU A 63 -12.87 13.00 1.89
C GLU A 63 -12.73 13.82 0.59
N ASP A 64 -11.63 14.57 0.45
CA ASP A 64 -11.30 15.38 -0.72
C ASP A 64 -10.33 14.68 -1.71
N ARG A 65 -10.07 13.39 -1.52
CA ARG A 65 -9.08 12.63 -2.30
C ARG A 65 -9.71 11.56 -3.18
N LYS A 66 -9.11 11.39 -4.34
CA LYS A 66 -9.34 10.26 -5.26
C LYS A 66 -8.21 9.27 -5.11
N ILE A 67 -8.53 8.07 -4.65
CA ILE A 67 -7.57 6.99 -4.45
C ILE A 67 -7.83 5.94 -5.52
N THR A 68 -6.82 5.69 -6.36
CA THR A 68 -6.94 4.75 -7.48
C THR A 68 -5.94 3.61 -7.32
N ALA A 69 -6.42 2.37 -7.33
CA ALA A 69 -5.60 1.16 -7.42
C ALA A 69 -5.08 0.99 -8.85
N TYR A 70 -4.24 1.90 -9.31
CA TYR A 70 -3.85 2.02 -10.72
C TYR A 70 -3.05 0.82 -11.23
N THR A 71 -2.36 0.09 -10.36
CA THR A 71 -1.62 -1.13 -10.72
C THR A 71 -2.53 -2.30 -11.09
N GLN A 72 -3.82 -2.23 -10.76
CA GLN A 72 -4.83 -3.22 -11.14
C GLN A 72 -5.47 -2.93 -12.50
N ILE A 73 -5.20 -1.77 -13.10
CA ILE A 73 -5.73 -1.39 -14.40
C ILE A 73 -4.85 -2.02 -15.49
N LEU A 74 -5.41 -2.98 -16.22
CA LEU A 74 -4.73 -3.61 -17.34
C LEU A 74 -4.89 -2.75 -18.59
N THR A 75 -3.77 -2.23 -19.10
CA THR A 75 -3.77 -1.36 -20.29
C THR A 75 -2.46 -1.49 -21.07
N ASP A 76 -2.56 -1.38 -22.40
CA ASP A 76 -1.41 -1.32 -23.32
C ASP A 76 -0.89 0.10 -23.53
N ILE A 77 -1.46 1.11 -22.83
CA ILE A 77 -1.01 2.50 -22.93
C ILE A 77 0.36 2.62 -22.29
N LEU A 78 1.38 2.82 -23.11
CA LEU A 78 2.76 2.94 -22.64
C LEU A 78 2.92 4.13 -21.70
N GLY A 79 3.58 3.87 -20.56
CA GLY A 79 3.90 4.89 -19.58
C GLY A 79 2.75 5.23 -18.61
N PHE A 80 1.54 4.66 -18.76
CA PHE A 80 0.41 4.93 -17.86
C PHE A 80 0.77 4.66 -16.40
N HIS A 81 1.25 3.47 -16.07
CA HIS A 81 1.59 3.11 -14.69
C HIS A 81 2.69 4.00 -14.13
N LYS A 82 3.72 4.31 -14.94
CA LYS A 82 4.80 5.23 -14.53
C LYS A 82 4.29 6.66 -14.30
N PHE A 83 3.30 7.09 -15.08
CA PHE A 83 2.65 8.39 -14.87
C PHE A 83 1.84 8.39 -13.57
N MET A 84 1.08 7.32 -13.28
CA MET A 84 0.26 7.22 -12.06
C MET A 84 1.10 7.13 -10.78
N GLU A 85 2.29 6.54 -10.86
CA GLU A 85 3.25 6.42 -9.76
C GLU A 85 3.61 7.77 -9.12
N GLN A 86 3.61 8.88 -9.88
CA GLN A 86 3.91 10.21 -9.34
C GLN A 86 2.91 10.67 -8.26
N PHE A 87 1.73 10.09 -8.22
CA PHE A 87 0.68 10.41 -7.25
C PHE A 87 0.68 9.48 -6.03
N GLU A 88 1.63 8.55 -5.93
CA GLU A 88 1.77 7.73 -4.73
C GLU A 88 2.34 8.52 -3.56
N ILE A 89 1.93 8.13 -2.35
CA ILE A 89 2.47 8.73 -1.12
C ILE A 89 3.71 7.98 -0.59
N TYR A 90 4.01 6.78 -1.12
CA TYR A 90 5.10 5.91 -0.67
C TYR A 90 6.40 6.05 -1.47
N ASN A 91 6.49 6.98 -2.39
CA ASN A 91 7.65 7.18 -3.26
C ASN A 91 8.40 8.51 -3.04
N GLY A 92 8.15 9.16 -1.90
CA GLY A 92 8.81 10.41 -1.54
C GLY A 92 8.32 11.67 -2.29
N ASN A 93 7.24 11.57 -3.07
CA ASN A 93 6.67 12.73 -3.79
C ASN A 93 5.95 13.73 -2.87
N ILE A 94 5.67 13.35 -1.63
CA ILE A 94 5.16 14.24 -0.59
C ILE A 94 6.19 14.36 0.54
N ASP A 95 6.10 15.41 1.36
CA ASP A 95 6.98 15.49 2.51
C ASP A 95 6.62 14.46 3.61
N PHE A 96 7.59 14.15 4.47
CA PHE A 96 7.40 13.14 5.52
C PHE A 96 6.29 13.49 6.50
N LYS A 97 6.05 14.77 6.75
CA LYS A 97 4.97 15.20 7.65
C LYS A 97 3.61 14.80 7.08
N GLN A 98 3.38 15.08 5.79
CA GLN A 98 2.16 14.69 5.09
C GLN A 98 2.02 13.16 5.02
N PHE A 99 3.10 12.44 4.67
CA PHE A 99 3.11 10.97 4.68
C PHE A 99 2.65 10.42 6.05
N LYS A 100 3.29 10.89 7.12
CA LYS A 100 2.97 10.48 8.47
C LYS A 100 1.52 10.79 8.86
N GLU A 101 1.02 11.99 8.54
CA GLU A 101 -0.35 12.40 8.85
C GLU A 101 -1.37 11.47 8.15
N VAL A 102 -1.16 11.16 6.87
CA VAL A 102 -2.05 10.26 6.11
C VAL A 102 -2.08 8.87 6.75
N ILE A 103 -0.91 8.27 7.00
CA ILE A 103 -0.83 6.90 7.52
C ILE A 103 -1.40 6.80 8.94
N LEU A 104 -1.00 7.70 9.85
CA LEU A 104 -1.48 7.65 11.23
C LEU A 104 -2.98 7.92 11.32
N LYS A 105 -3.52 8.83 10.51
CA LYS A 105 -4.97 9.10 10.43
C LYS A 105 -5.75 7.86 9.97
N ARG A 106 -5.21 7.09 9.02
CA ARG A 106 -5.83 5.83 8.56
C ARG A 106 -5.84 4.79 9.68
N TYR A 107 -4.73 4.60 10.39
CA TYR A 107 -4.71 3.72 11.56
C TYR A 107 -5.68 4.16 12.65
N GLU A 108 -5.81 5.47 12.90
CA GLU A 108 -6.74 6.01 13.90
C GLU A 108 -8.20 5.74 13.52
N LYS A 109 -8.59 6.00 12.28
CA LYS A 109 -9.96 5.82 11.78
C LYS A 109 -10.38 4.36 11.67
N PHE A 110 -9.45 3.45 11.39
CA PHE A 110 -9.75 2.05 11.17
C PHE A 110 -10.13 1.33 12.46
N ASN A 111 -11.36 0.83 12.57
CA ASN A 111 -11.91 0.13 13.74
C ASN A 111 -12.63 -1.18 13.39
N GLU A 112 -12.56 -1.63 12.15
CA GLU A 112 -13.24 -2.85 11.72
C GLU A 112 -12.48 -4.10 12.15
N ILE A 113 -13.21 -5.19 12.38
CA ILE A 113 -12.67 -6.52 12.67
C ILE A 113 -12.82 -7.44 11.46
N GLY A 114 -12.10 -8.57 11.47
CA GLY A 114 -12.22 -9.55 10.38
C GLY A 114 -11.51 -9.15 9.10
N ASN A 115 -10.47 -8.32 9.20
CA ASN A 115 -9.67 -7.89 8.06
C ASN A 115 -8.23 -8.45 8.17
N VAL A 116 -7.66 -8.80 7.03
CA VAL A 116 -6.27 -9.24 6.90
C VAL A 116 -5.58 -8.39 5.86
N PHE A 117 -4.41 -7.87 6.17
CA PHE A 117 -3.66 -6.96 5.31
C PHE A 117 -2.30 -7.55 4.94
N GLU A 118 -1.96 -7.56 3.66
CA GLU A 118 -0.64 -7.92 3.16
C GLU A 118 0.28 -6.69 3.18
N CYS A 119 1.55 -6.89 3.57
CA CYS A 119 2.61 -5.87 3.55
C CYS A 119 2.37 -4.63 4.42
N SER A 120 1.21 -4.51 5.04
CA SER A 120 0.84 -3.37 5.86
C SER A 120 1.64 -3.32 7.17
N PHE A 121 1.77 -2.13 7.70
CA PHE A 121 2.43 -1.76 8.92
C PHE A 121 3.96 -1.61 8.79
N PHE A 122 4.72 -2.60 8.35
CA PHE A 122 6.18 -2.49 8.29
C PHE A 122 6.71 -2.27 6.87
N GLN A 123 6.46 -3.20 5.96
CA GLN A 123 7.22 -3.31 4.72
C GLN A 123 7.27 -1.99 3.94
N ASN A 124 6.15 -1.51 3.47
CA ASN A 124 6.09 -0.33 2.58
C ASN A 124 6.48 0.97 3.31
N SER A 125 6.05 1.12 4.57
CA SER A 125 6.37 2.32 5.35
C SER A 125 7.85 2.40 5.71
N ILE A 126 8.49 1.30 6.14
CA ILE A 126 9.93 1.27 6.44
C ILE A 126 10.73 1.51 5.17
N GLU A 127 10.37 0.83 4.08
CA GLU A 127 11.04 1.01 2.78
C GLU A 127 10.98 2.48 2.33
N CYS A 128 9.81 3.11 2.42
CA CYS A 128 9.63 4.52 2.10
C CYS A 128 10.49 5.43 2.99
N MET A 129 10.49 5.19 4.30
CA MET A 129 11.28 6.00 5.26
C MET A 129 12.79 5.88 5.03
N ILE A 130 13.28 4.69 4.70
CA ILE A 130 14.71 4.46 4.43
C ILE A 130 15.11 5.01 3.07
N LEU A 131 14.40 4.64 1.99
CA LEU A 131 14.85 4.91 0.63
C LEU A 131 14.61 6.35 0.19
N TYR A 132 13.48 6.94 0.57
CA TYR A 132 13.08 8.25 0.08
C TYR A 132 13.30 9.37 1.09
N TYR A 133 13.06 9.11 2.38
CA TYR A 133 13.25 10.13 3.42
C TYR A 133 14.60 10.01 4.14
N GLN A 134 15.37 8.93 3.91
CA GLN A 134 16.71 8.70 4.48
C GLN A 134 16.74 8.84 6.00
N MET A 135 15.69 8.34 6.65
CA MET A 135 15.50 8.45 8.09
C MET A 135 16.44 7.52 8.86
N SER A 136 16.86 7.99 10.02
CA SER A 136 17.58 7.19 10.99
C SER A 136 16.67 6.17 11.68
N ASP A 137 17.28 5.14 12.29
CA ASP A 137 16.55 4.13 13.06
C ASP A 137 15.71 4.76 14.19
N ASP A 138 16.24 5.79 14.87
CA ASP A 138 15.53 6.49 15.95
C ASP A 138 14.27 7.22 15.44
N GLU A 139 14.34 7.88 14.29
CA GLU A 139 13.18 8.54 13.66
C GLU A 139 12.13 7.53 13.21
N ILE A 140 12.55 6.38 12.68
CA ILE A 140 11.65 5.28 12.31
C ILE A 140 10.98 4.71 13.57
N MET A 141 11.74 4.51 14.64
CA MET A 141 11.21 4.05 15.92
C MET A 141 10.20 5.03 16.53
N ASP A 142 10.44 6.34 16.41
CA ASP A 142 9.51 7.40 16.83
C ASP A 142 8.17 7.33 16.04
N PHE A 143 8.25 7.09 14.73
CA PHE A 143 7.05 6.89 13.93
C PHE A 143 6.25 5.68 14.42
N TYR A 144 6.90 4.54 14.61
CA TYR A 144 6.23 3.31 15.06
C TYR A 144 5.74 3.39 16.51
N SER A 145 6.40 4.13 17.37
CA SER A 145 5.90 4.40 18.72
C SER A 145 4.54 5.10 18.68
N LYS A 146 4.37 6.10 17.80
CA LYS A 146 3.09 6.79 17.59
C LYS A 146 2.04 5.87 16.96
N ALA A 147 2.43 5.09 15.93
CA ALA A 147 1.54 4.12 15.30
C ALA A 147 1.05 3.07 16.32
N PHE A 148 1.96 2.58 17.17
CA PHE A 148 1.62 1.63 18.22
C PHE A 148 0.69 2.24 19.27
N ASP A 149 0.91 3.48 19.69
CA ASP A 149 0.02 4.18 20.62
C ASP A 149 -1.42 4.29 20.11
N ILE A 150 -1.58 4.51 18.81
CA ILE A 150 -2.90 4.51 18.15
C ILE A 150 -3.51 3.10 18.15
N LEU A 151 -2.71 2.08 17.88
CA LEU A 151 -3.17 0.71 17.67
C LEU A 151 -3.31 -0.11 18.95
N LYS A 152 -2.60 0.22 20.03
CA LYS A 152 -2.57 -0.58 21.28
C LYS A 152 -3.94 -0.84 21.90
N GLY A 153 -4.92 0.04 21.64
CA GLY A 153 -6.31 -0.12 22.09
C GLY A 153 -7.17 -0.97 21.16
N LYS A 154 -6.65 -1.37 20.00
CA LYS A 154 -7.37 -2.12 18.96
C LYS A 154 -6.95 -3.58 19.02
N LYS A 155 -7.89 -4.48 18.66
CA LYS A 155 -7.59 -5.93 18.58
C LYS A 155 -6.91 -6.25 17.25
N PHE A 156 -5.57 -6.23 17.21
CA PHE A 156 -4.81 -6.63 16.02
C PHE A 156 -3.73 -7.67 16.36
N ARG A 157 -3.30 -8.39 15.34
CA ARG A 157 -2.15 -9.30 15.40
C ARG A 157 -1.23 -8.99 14.24
N LEU A 158 0.06 -8.89 14.53
CA LEU A 158 1.11 -8.76 13.54
C LEU A 158 1.77 -10.12 13.31
N LEU A 159 1.76 -10.58 12.06
CA LEU A 159 2.43 -11.80 11.65
C LEU A 159 3.68 -11.44 10.84
N TYR A 160 4.83 -11.66 11.43
CA TYR A 160 6.12 -11.44 10.77
C TYR A 160 6.65 -12.73 10.19
N LEU A 161 6.75 -12.82 8.87
CA LEU A 161 7.31 -13.98 8.17
C LEU A 161 8.82 -13.80 8.02
N LYS A 162 9.58 -14.54 8.82
CA LYS A 162 11.04 -14.53 8.76
C LYS A 162 11.54 -15.65 7.85
N VAL A 163 12.44 -15.30 6.95
CA VAL A 163 13.19 -16.25 6.12
C VAL A 163 14.48 -16.59 6.84
N MET A 164 14.81 -17.89 6.94
CA MET A 164 16.02 -18.34 7.65
C MET A 164 17.28 -18.17 6.81
N ASP A 165 17.18 -18.37 5.50
CA ASP A 165 18.27 -18.21 4.52
C ASP A 165 17.87 -17.12 3.53
N ILE A 166 18.38 -15.91 3.75
CA ILE A 166 18.07 -14.73 2.94
C ILE A 166 18.72 -14.84 1.56
N GLU A 167 19.97 -15.28 1.47
CA GLU A 167 20.73 -15.37 0.22
C GLU A 167 20.07 -16.35 -0.76
N SER A 168 19.81 -17.58 -0.30
CA SER A 168 19.13 -18.61 -1.10
C SER A 168 17.72 -18.15 -1.53
N THR A 169 17.01 -17.42 -0.68
CA THR A 169 15.67 -16.89 -1.01
C THR A 169 15.77 -15.81 -2.07
N ILE A 170 16.73 -14.89 -1.99
CA ILE A 170 16.97 -13.85 -3.00
C ILE A 170 17.32 -14.50 -4.35
N ASP A 171 18.18 -15.50 -4.35
CA ASP A 171 18.57 -16.20 -5.58
C ASP A 171 17.41 -16.95 -6.23
N THR A 172 16.52 -17.50 -5.41
CA THR A 172 15.27 -18.11 -5.91
C THR A 172 14.36 -17.07 -6.54
N ILE A 173 14.12 -15.94 -5.87
CA ILE A 173 13.28 -14.83 -6.40
C ILE A 173 13.88 -14.27 -7.70
N LYS A 174 15.20 -14.09 -7.77
CA LYS A 174 15.86 -13.63 -9.00
C LYS A 174 15.62 -14.59 -10.16
N ARG A 175 15.74 -15.91 -9.93
CA ARG A 175 15.50 -16.93 -10.96
C ARG A 175 14.05 -16.98 -11.43
N GLU A 176 13.10 -16.78 -10.53
CA GLU A 176 11.66 -16.76 -10.84
C GLU A 176 11.20 -15.50 -11.59
N ARG A 177 12.02 -14.43 -11.59
CA ARG A 177 11.70 -13.13 -12.23
C ARG A 177 12.48 -12.86 -13.53
N ILE A 178 13.21 -13.85 -14.06
CA ILE A 178 14.01 -13.72 -15.30
C ILE A 178 13.19 -14.07 -16.56
N ASP A 179 11.88 -14.32 -16.45
CA ASP A 179 11.01 -14.59 -17.60
C ASP A 179 10.38 -13.30 -18.15
#